data_99ffd15e28bc0223c294d56dd17a5257
#
_entry.id   99ffd15e28bc0223c294d56dd17a5257
#
_cell.length_a   1.000
_cell.length_b   1.000
_cell.length_c   1.000
_cell.angle_alpha   90.00
_cell.angle_beta   90.00
_cell.angle_gamma   90.00
#
_symmetry.space_group_name_H-M   'P 1'
#
loop_
_entity.id
_entity.type
_entity.pdbx_description
1 polymer ?
#
loop_
_entity_poly.entity_id
_entity_poly.type
_entity_poly.pdbx_seq_one_letter_code
_entity_poly.pdbx_strand_id
1 'polypeptide(L)'
;MDEATLQFYRNNADAYAEREITSRHARLTAFLALLPPGAAILELGCGAGGDTAEMLARGFDVRPTDGSPEMAAVAAKRLGRPVETLLFHQLDAVEAYDGVWANACLLHVPRDQLASVLSLIRRALKPGGVFYASYKEGETGGRDTLDRYYNYPSQDWLRASYAAAGNWTSLSMERGEVKGFDNKMAPMLFVVAQRGG
;
A
#
# COMPACT_ATOMS: atom_id res chain seq x y z
N MET A 1 -9.25 -7.75 -3.12
CA MET A 1 -8.71 -7.58 -4.50
C MET A 1 -9.44 -8.57 -5.38
N ASP A 2 -9.79 -8.22 -6.61
CA ASP A 2 -10.49 -9.13 -7.52
C ASP A 2 -9.51 -10.13 -8.19
N GLU A 3 -10.06 -11.27 -8.64
CA GLU A 3 -9.26 -12.39 -9.14
C GLU A 3 -8.48 -12.04 -10.41
N ALA A 4 -9.04 -11.26 -11.34
CA ALA A 4 -8.34 -10.88 -12.57
C ALA A 4 -7.09 -10.03 -12.27
N THR A 5 -7.19 -9.11 -11.32
CA THR A 5 -6.05 -8.32 -10.86
C THR A 5 -4.98 -9.20 -10.18
N LEU A 6 -5.37 -10.15 -9.33
CA LEU A 6 -4.44 -11.10 -8.74
C LEU A 6 -3.75 -11.95 -9.80
N GLN A 7 -4.51 -12.46 -10.78
CA GLN A 7 -3.97 -13.26 -11.88
C GLN A 7 -2.97 -12.47 -12.72
N PHE A 8 -3.23 -11.17 -12.96
CA PHE A 8 -2.25 -10.31 -13.64
C PHE A 8 -0.91 -10.28 -12.90
N TYR A 9 -0.91 -10.05 -11.59
CA TYR A 9 0.33 -10.01 -10.80
C TYR A 9 1.03 -11.37 -10.71
N ARG A 10 0.27 -12.47 -10.62
CA ARG A 10 0.82 -13.85 -10.71
C ARG A 10 1.58 -14.06 -12.01
N ASN A 11 0.95 -13.75 -13.13
CA ASN A 11 1.51 -13.99 -14.46
C ASN A 11 2.68 -13.07 -14.82
N ASN A 12 2.83 -11.93 -14.15
CA ASN A 12 3.81 -10.89 -14.50
C ASN A 12 4.81 -10.58 -13.36
N ALA A 13 4.96 -11.48 -12.37
CA ALA A 13 5.77 -11.23 -11.19
C ALA A 13 7.22 -10.90 -11.54
N ASP A 14 7.87 -11.68 -12.40
CA ASP A 14 9.27 -11.46 -12.81
C ASP A 14 9.42 -10.15 -13.60
N ALA A 15 8.57 -9.90 -14.58
CA ALA A 15 8.59 -8.65 -15.36
C ALA A 15 8.32 -7.41 -14.50
N TYR A 16 7.48 -7.56 -13.46
CA TYR A 16 7.23 -6.50 -12.50
C TYR A 16 8.45 -6.23 -11.61
N ALA A 17 9.19 -7.27 -11.25
CA ALA A 17 10.39 -7.17 -10.41
C ALA A 17 11.57 -6.49 -11.10
N GLU A 18 11.70 -6.67 -12.43
CA GLU A 18 12.75 -6.04 -13.23
C GLU A 18 12.58 -4.52 -13.41
N ARG A 19 11.41 -4.01 -13.03
CA ARG A 19 11.08 -2.61 -13.25
C ARG A 19 11.78 -1.71 -12.24
N GLU A 20 12.55 -0.77 -12.76
CA GLU A 20 13.17 0.28 -11.97
C GLU A 20 12.13 1.37 -11.62
N ILE A 21 11.92 1.64 -10.33
CA ILE A 21 10.96 2.65 -9.87
C ILE A 21 11.70 3.69 -9.05
N THR A 22 12.04 4.80 -9.69
CA THR A 22 12.87 5.88 -9.15
C THR A 22 12.12 6.90 -8.27
N SER A 23 10.79 6.99 -8.38
CA SER A 23 10.02 8.09 -7.75
C SER A 23 9.59 7.85 -6.29
N ARG A 24 9.89 6.68 -5.71
CA ARG A 24 9.38 6.28 -4.38
C ARG A 24 10.16 6.85 -3.21
N HIS A 25 11.48 7.08 -3.37
CA HIS A 25 12.39 7.39 -2.26
C HIS A 25 11.98 8.61 -1.41
N ALA A 26 11.52 9.70 -2.03
CA ALA A 26 11.15 10.91 -1.27
C ALA A 26 9.94 10.68 -0.34
N ARG A 27 8.89 9.97 -0.82
CA ARG A 27 7.69 9.70 -0.03
C ARG A 27 7.94 8.68 1.07
N LEU A 28 8.71 7.62 0.76
CA LEU A 28 9.13 6.65 1.76
C LEU A 28 9.98 7.33 2.85
N THR A 29 10.94 8.18 2.46
CA THR A 29 11.75 8.94 3.41
C THR A 29 10.90 9.85 4.30
N ALA A 30 9.91 10.56 3.73
CA ALA A 30 8.99 11.39 4.50
C ALA A 30 8.13 10.57 5.48
N PHE A 31 7.63 9.40 5.05
CA PHE A 31 6.89 8.49 5.93
C PHE A 31 7.77 7.98 7.09
N LEU A 32 8.98 7.51 6.79
CA LEU A 32 9.89 6.97 7.80
C LEU A 32 10.32 8.04 8.83
N ALA A 33 10.40 9.31 8.42
CA ALA A 33 10.70 10.43 9.32
C ALA A 33 9.59 10.69 10.37
N LEU A 34 8.39 10.15 10.18
CA LEU A 34 7.28 10.25 11.15
C LEU A 34 7.32 9.15 12.21
N LEU A 35 8.21 8.16 12.06
CA LEU A 35 8.28 6.98 12.91
C LEU A 35 9.52 7.03 13.82
N PRO A 36 9.46 6.43 15.03
CA PRO A 36 10.64 6.28 15.85
C PRO A 36 11.67 5.34 15.20
N PRO A 37 12.96 5.48 15.50
CA PRO A 37 13.98 4.53 15.05
C PRO A 37 13.63 3.10 15.45
N GLY A 38 13.81 2.14 14.52
CA GLY A 38 13.49 0.73 14.76
C GLY A 38 12.00 0.39 14.83
N ALA A 39 11.12 1.33 14.43
CA ALA A 39 9.68 1.11 14.45
C ALA A 39 9.26 -0.16 13.69
N ALA A 40 8.22 -0.83 14.21
CA ALA A 40 7.58 -1.95 13.55
C ALA A 40 6.66 -1.46 12.41
N ILE A 41 6.95 -1.88 11.19
CA ILE A 41 6.23 -1.48 9.96
C ILE A 41 5.60 -2.71 9.30
N LEU A 42 4.29 -2.63 9.02
CA LEU A 42 3.64 -3.55 8.10
C LEU A 42 3.68 -2.96 6.69
N GLU A 43 4.21 -3.69 5.72
CA GLU A 43 4.09 -3.34 4.31
C GLU A 43 3.04 -4.21 3.63
N LEU A 44 2.01 -3.56 3.08
CA LEU A 44 0.95 -4.19 2.30
C LEU A 44 1.24 -4.03 0.81
N GLY A 45 1.26 -5.16 0.08
CA GLY A 45 1.55 -5.17 -1.35
C GLY A 45 2.99 -4.75 -1.65
N CYS A 46 3.96 -5.44 -1.06
CA CYS A 46 5.39 -5.11 -1.18
C CYS A 46 5.94 -5.28 -2.61
N GLY A 47 5.19 -5.95 -3.49
CA GLY A 47 5.63 -6.23 -4.84
C GLY A 47 6.95 -7.00 -4.84
N ALA A 48 7.96 -6.49 -5.53
CA ALA A 48 9.30 -7.09 -5.57
C ALA A 48 10.19 -6.75 -4.36
N GLY A 49 9.65 -6.13 -3.29
CA GLY A 49 10.37 -5.86 -2.05
C GLY A 49 11.34 -4.67 -2.08
N GLY A 50 11.18 -3.76 -3.04
CA GLY A 50 12.08 -2.60 -3.16
C GLY A 50 11.98 -1.64 -1.97
N ASP A 51 10.75 -1.27 -1.57
CA ASP A 51 10.51 -0.40 -0.42
C ASP A 51 10.87 -1.11 0.89
N THR A 52 10.58 -2.43 1.00
CA THR A 52 11.04 -3.28 2.13
C THR A 52 12.55 -3.20 2.31
N ALA A 53 13.33 -3.41 1.23
CA ALA A 53 14.79 -3.40 1.29
C ALA A 53 15.32 -2.06 1.81
N GLU A 54 14.75 -0.95 1.37
CA GLU A 54 15.10 0.40 1.82
C GLU A 54 14.77 0.60 3.31
N MET A 55 13.58 0.19 3.76
CA MET A 55 13.17 0.28 5.17
C MET A 55 14.09 -0.56 6.08
N LEU A 56 14.41 -1.79 5.69
CA LEU A 56 15.33 -2.67 6.41
C LEU A 56 16.75 -2.07 6.48
N ALA A 57 17.25 -1.52 5.36
CA ALA A 57 18.57 -0.88 5.33
C ALA A 57 18.66 0.34 6.26
N ARG A 58 17.54 0.98 6.54
CA ARG A 58 17.43 2.09 7.50
C ARG A 58 17.18 1.64 8.95
N GLY A 59 17.16 0.33 9.23
CA GLY A 59 17.07 -0.23 10.58
C GLY A 59 15.65 -0.36 11.14
N PHE A 60 14.61 -0.33 10.30
CA PHE A 60 13.22 -0.58 10.70
C PHE A 60 12.92 -2.08 10.78
N ASP A 61 12.00 -2.48 11.67
CA ASP A 61 11.47 -3.84 11.72
C ASP A 61 10.30 -3.97 10.76
N VAL A 62 10.49 -4.63 9.63
CA VAL A 62 9.50 -4.66 8.55
C VAL A 62 8.92 -6.06 8.39
N ARG A 63 7.58 -6.15 8.39
CA ARG A 63 6.80 -7.31 7.95
C ARG A 63 6.28 -7.06 6.53
N PRO A 64 6.97 -7.55 5.49
CA PRO A 64 6.52 -7.42 4.12
C PRO A 64 5.43 -8.44 3.80
N THR A 65 4.38 -8.00 3.10
CA THR A 65 3.29 -8.88 2.64
C THR A 65 2.89 -8.56 1.20
N ASP A 66 2.43 -9.56 0.46
CA ASP A 66 1.81 -9.36 -0.86
C ASP A 66 0.60 -10.28 -1.02
N GLY A 67 -0.39 -9.85 -1.80
CA GLY A 67 -1.58 -10.65 -2.09
C GLY A 67 -1.34 -11.76 -3.12
N SER A 68 -0.28 -11.68 -3.93
CA SER A 68 0.13 -12.70 -4.90
C SER A 68 1.24 -13.57 -4.30
N PRO A 69 1.05 -14.91 -4.22
CA PRO A 69 2.11 -15.80 -3.78
C PRO A 69 3.37 -15.71 -4.64
N GLU A 70 3.23 -15.49 -5.95
CA GLU A 70 4.33 -15.37 -6.90
C GLU A 70 5.14 -14.10 -6.65
N MET A 71 4.46 -12.96 -6.41
CA MET A 71 5.12 -11.71 -6.02
C MET A 71 5.83 -11.86 -4.67
N ALA A 72 5.18 -12.49 -3.69
CA ALA A 72 5.78 -12.76 -2.38
C ALA A 72 7.04 -13.64 -2.52
N ALA A 73 7.03 -14.66 -3.39
CA ALA A 73 8.20 -15.49 -3.66
C ALA A 73 9.35 -14.72 -4.31
N VAL A 74 9.06 -13.85 -5.29
CA VAL A 74 10.06 -12.97 -5.93
C VAL A 74 10.67 -12.01 -4.89
N ALA A 75 9.85 -11.37 -4.06
CA ALA A 75 10.31 -10.50 -2.99
C ALA A 75 11.16 -11.26 -1.97
N ALA A 76 10.74 -12.46 -1.55
CA ALA A 76 11.47 -13.29 -0.60
C ALA A 76 12.87 -13.66 -1.12
N LYS A 77 12.97 -14.02 -2.40
CA LYS A 77 14.27 -14.31 -3.06
C LYS A 77 15.18 -13.06 -3.06
N ARG A 78 14.63 -11.89 -3.40
CA ARG A 78 15.39 -10.64 -3.44
C ARG A 78 15.86 -10.19 -2.05
N LEU A 79 15.00 -10.33 -1.04
CA LEU A 79 15.26 -9.88 0.33
C LEU A 79 16.07 -10.88 1.16
N GLY A 80 16.21 -12.14 0.69
CA GLY A 80 16.85 -13.22 1.46
C GLY A 80 16.08 -13.58 2.75
N ARG A 81 14.77 -13.30 2.82
CA ARG A 81 13.91 -13.55 3.98
C ARG A 81 12.47 -13.88 3.54
N PRO A 82 11.68 -14.55 4.40
CA PRO A 82 10.29 -14.85 4.09
C PRO A 82 9.45 -13.58 3.86
N VAL A 83 8.54 -13.64 2.89
CA VAL A 83 7.48 -12.67 2.64
C VAL A 83 6.15 -13.39 2.74
N GLU A 84 5.24 -12.85 3.50
CA GLU A 84 3.94 -13.46 3.75
C GLU A 84 2.96 -13.19 2.61
N THR A 85 2.22 -14.22 2.20
CA THR A 85 1.06 -14.01 1.31
C THR A 85 -0.14 -13.61 2.16
N LEU A 86 -0.60 -12.36 2.01
CA LEU A 86 -1.68 -11.79 2.81
C LEU A 86 -2.64 -10.96 1.95
N LEU A 87 -3.89 -11.39 1.86
CA LEU A 87 -4.95 -10.56 1.28
C LEU A 87 -5.43 -9.53 2.30
N PHE A 88 -5.77 -8.31 1.86
CA PHE A 88 -6.10 -7.19 2.75
C PHE A 88 -7.19 -7.52 3.79
N HIS A 89 -8.21 -8.32 3.42
CA HIS A 89 -9.31 -8.71 4.32
C HIS A 89 -8.88 -9.76 5.38
N GLN A 90 -7.71 -10.36 5.22
CA GLN A 90 -7.14 -11.33 6.18
C GLN A 90 -6.29 -10.66 7.26
N LEU A 91 -6.08 -9.33 7.18
CA LEU A 91 -5.31 -8.60 8.19
C LEU A 91 -6.03 -8.67 9.55
N ASP A 92 -5.46 -9.41 10.48
CA ASP A 92 -6.02 -9.68 11.82
C ASP A 92 -5.26 -9.00 12.96
N ALA A 93 -4.10 -8.40 12.67
CA ALA A 93 -3.27 -7.72 13.65
C ALA A 93 -4.02 -6.63 14.43
N VAL A 94 -3.69 -6.48 15.71
CA VAL A 94 -4.25 -5.48 16.61
C VAL A 94 -3.12 -4.74 17.31
N GLU A 95 -3.03 -3.42 17.13
CA GLU A 95 -2.07 -2.53 17.78
C GLU A 95 -0.60 -3.03 17.73
N ALA A 96 -0.24 -3.64 16.60
CA ALA A 96 1.04 -4.30 16.43
C ALA A 96 2.11 -3.39 15.78
N TYR A 97 1.69 -2.39 14.98
CA TYR A 97 2.60 -1.62 14.14
C TYR A 97 2.61 -0.14 14.48
N ASP A 98 3.80 0.45 14.44
CA ASP A 98 4.01 1.90 14.53
C ASP A 98 3.70 2.56 13.18
N GLY A 99 3.91 1.84 12.09
CA GLY A 99 3.61 2.28 10.73
C GLY A 99 2.98 1.22 9.85
N VAL A 100 2.12 1.63 8.91
CA VAL A 100 1.65 0.80 7.79
C VAL A 100 1.95 1.51 6.48
N TRP A 101 2.66 0.84 5.58
CA TRP A 101 3.00 1.31 4.25
C TRP A 101 2.22 0.53 3.19
N ALA A 102 1.41 1.21 2.38
CA ALA A 102 0.57 0.62 1.35
C ALA A 102 0.69 1.39 0.02
N ASN A 103 1.87 1.33 -0.59
CA ASN A 103 2.15 2.09 -1.80
C ASN A 103 1.62 1.38 -3.06
N ALA A 104 0.69 2.03 -3.77
CA ALA A 104 0.10 1.57 -5.02
C ALA A 104 -0.52 0.15 -4.97
N CYS A 105 -1.13 -0.23 -3.86
CA CYS A 105 -1.77 -1.54 -3.71
C CYS A 105 -3.27 -1.44 -3.33
N LEU A 106 -3.67 -0.54 -2.42
CA LEU A 106 -5.08 -0.37 -2.03
C LEU A 106 -5.96 0.22 -3.15
N LEU A 107 -5.36 0.76 -4.19
CA LEU A 107 -6.05 1.18 -5.40
C LEU A 107 -6.75 0.01 -6.13
N HIS A 108 -6.43 -1.24 -5.80
CA HIS A 108 -7.05 -2.46 -6.33
C HIS A 108 -8.17 -3.03 -5.42
N VAL A 109 -8.45 -2.37 -4.31
CA VAL A 109 -9.57 -2.77 -3.43
C VAL A 109 -10.89 -2.29 -4.02
N PRO A 110 -11.93 -3.15 -4.16
CA PRO A 110 -13.26 -2.71 -4.57
C PRO A 110 -13.78 -1.55 -3.71
N ARG A 111 -14.49 -0.62 -4.34
CA ARG A 111 -14.94 0.61 -3.65
C ARG A 111 -15.79 0.32 -2.42
N ASP A 112 -16.67 -0.65 -2.48
CA ASP A 112 -17.54 -1.09 -1.38
C ASP A 112 -16.78 -1.76 -0.22
N GLN A 113 -15.54 -2.20 -0.44
CA GLN A 113 -14.69 -2.87 0.54
C GLN A 113 -13.63 -1.95 1.15
N LEU A 114 -13.34 -0.78 0.56
CA LEU A 114 -12.21 0.04 0.97
C LEU A 114 -12.32 0.49 2.43
N ALA A 115 -13.48 0.95 2.88
CA ALA A 115 -13.66 1.39 4.27
C ALA A 115 -13.41 0.25 5.27
N SER A 116 -13.84 -0.97 4.96
CA SER A 116 -13.59 -2.15 5.79
C SER A 116 -12.10 -2.49 5.87
N VAL A 117 -11.38 -2.44 4.73
CA VAL A 117 -9.92 -2.66 4.70
C VAL A 117 -9.19 -1.57 5.50
N LEU A 118 -9.57 -0.31 5.34
CA LEU A 118 -9.00 0.81 6.11
C LEU A 118 -9.23 0.65 7.61
N SER A 119 -10.39 0.10 8.02
CA SER A 119 -10.68 -0.21 9.43
C SER A 119 -9.74 -1.30 9.98
N LEU A 120 -9.44 -2.34 9.19
CA LEU A 120 -8.47 -3.38 9.58
C LEU A 120 -7.05 -2.79 9.71
N ILE A 121 -6.63 -1.94 8.78
CA ILE A 121 -5.34 -1.24 8.84
C ILE A 121 -5.28 -0.35 10.09
N ARG A 122 -6.33 0.43 10.36
CA ARG A 122 -6.41 1.25 11.55
C ARG A 122 -6.30 0.42 12.83
N ARG A 123 -6.97 -0.74 12.90
CA ARG A 123 -6.87 -1.68 14.03
C ARG A 123 -5.45 -2.22 14.21
N ALA A 124 -4.74 -2.49 13.12
CA ALA A 124 -3.38 -3.02 13.15
C ALA A 124 -2.33 -2.00 13.65
N LEU A 125 -2.59 -0.70 13.46
CA LEU A 125 -1.74 0.37 13.98
C LEU A 125 -1.87 0.49 15.50
N LYS A 126 -0.78 0.81 16.18
CA LYS A 126 -0.79 1.32 17.56
C LYS A 126 -1.48 2.69 17.64
N PRO A 127 -2.01 3.11 18.82
CA PRO A 127 -2.42 4.49 19.02
C PRO A 127 -1.31 5.47 18.62
N GLY A 128 -1.63 6.49 17.82
CA GLY A 128 -0.66 7.42 17.25
C GLY A 128 0.14 6.90 16.05
N GLY A 129 -0.03 5.63 15.67
CA GLY A 129 0.65 5.03 14.52
C GLY A 129 0.28 5.69 13.19
N VAL A 130 1.19 5.65 12.22
CA VAL A 130 1.11 6.36 10.94
C VAL A 130 0.81 5.41 9.80
N PHE A 131 -0.09 5.80 8.92
CA PHE A 131 -0.46 5.06 7.73
C PHE A 131 -0.18 5.87 6.47
N TYR A 132 0.47 5.25 5.49
CA TYR A 132 0.63 5.81 4.15
C TYR A 132 -0.06 4.91 3.11
N ALA A 133 -0.76 5.55 2.16
CA ALA A 133 -1.29 4.88 0.98
C ALA A 133 -1.25 5.78 -0.25
N SER A 134 -1.23 5.16 -1.44
CA SER A 134 -1.34 5.89 -2.70
C SER A 134 -2.39 5.26 -3.63
N TYR A 135 -3.12 6.14 -4.36
CA TYR A 135 -4.22 5.77 -5.22
C TYR A 135 -4.10 6.49 -6.57
N LYS A 136 -4.56 5.86 -7.65
CA LYS A 136 -4.80 6.57 -8.91
C LYS A 136 -6.07 7.42 -8.76
N GLU A 137 -5.95 8.73 -8.98
CA GLU A 137 -7.10 9.65 -8.87
C GLU A 137 -8.08 9.46 -10.01
N GLY A 138 -9.38 9.58 -9.73
CA GLY A 138 -10.47 9.51 -10.71
C GLY A 138 -11.82 9.67 -10.01
N GLU A 139 -12.91 9.31 -10.69
CA GLU A 139 -14.27 9.49 -10.16
C GLU A 139 -14.99 8.16 -9.90
N THR A 140 -14.72 7.14 -10.72
CA THR A 140 -15.42 5.85 -10.67
C THR A 140 -14.45 4.70 -10.82
N GLY A 141 -14.71 3.59 -10.12
CA GLY A 141 -13.94 2.35 -10.30
C GLY A 141 -14.04 1.80 -11.72
N GLY A 142 -12.99 1.12 -12.17
CA GLY A 142 -12.93 0.57 -13.49
C GLY A 142 -11.73 -0.34 -13.70
N ARG A 143 -11.57 -0.85 -14.93
CA ARG A 143 -10.42 -1.66 -15.33
C ARG A 143 -9.53 -0.92 -16.30
N ASP A 144 -8.25 -1.17 -16.22
CA ASP A 144 -7.31 -0.68 -17.22
C ASP A 144 -7.20 -1.64 -18.42
N THR A 145 -6.35 -1.30 -19.38
CA THR A 145 -6.14 -2.11 -20.60
C THR A 145 -5.50 -3.48 -20.35
N LEU A 146 -5.05 -3.73 -19.12
CA LEU A 146 -4.47 -4.99 -18.66
C LEU A 146 -5.45 -5.77 -17.76
N ASP A 147 -6.73 -5.41 -17.79
CA ASP A 147 -7.85 -5.99 -17.02
C ASP A 147 -7.66 -5.89 -15.49
N ARG A 148 -6.78 -5.01 -14.99
CA ARG A 148 -6.62 -4.76 -13.56
C ARG A 148 -7.70 -3.79 -13.10
N TYR A 149 -8.38 -4.14 -12.01
CA TYR A 149 -9.34 -3.26 -11.37
C TYR A 149 -8.63 -2.14 -10.61
N TYR A 150 -9.15 -0.92 -10.73
CA TYR A 150 -8.75 0.25 -9.95
C TYR A 150 -9.99 0.93 -9.36
N ASN A 151 -9.90 1.38 -8.13
CA ASN A 151 -11.01 2.09 -7.49
C ASN A 151 -11.12 3.57 -7.88
N TYR A 152 -10.09 4.16 -8.49
CA TYR A 152 -10.05 5.54 -9.00
C TYR A 152 -10.82 6.54 -8.11
N PRO A 153 -10.41 6.80 -6.87
CA PRO A 153 -11.13 7.68 -5.96
C PRO A 153 -10.97 9.14 -6.36
N SER A 154 -12.05 9.94 -6.21
CA SER A 154 -11.92 11.38 -5.97
C SER A 154 -11.46 11.64 -4.54
N GLN A 155 -10.92 12.84 -4.25
CA GLN A 155 -10.51 13.20 -2.89
C GLN A 155 -11.66 13.10 -1.89
N ASP A 156 -12.84 13.59 -2.26
CA ASP A 156 -14.02 13.63 -1.38
C ASP A 156 -14.49 12.21 -1.04
N TRP A 157 -14.59 11.34 -2.04
CA TRP A 157 -14.97 9.96 -1.82
C TRP A 157 -13.93 9.23 -0.94
N LEU A 158 -12.64 9.49 -1.15
CA LEU A 158 -11.58 8.89 -0.37
C LEU A 158 -11.61 9.39 1.09
N ARG A 159 -11.83 10.69 1.33
CA ARG A 159 -12.03 11.25 2.67
C ARG A 159 -13.20 10.59 3.40
N ALA A 160 -14.33 10.41 2.70
CA ALA A 160 -15.50 9.73 3.26
C ALA A 160 -15.18 8.27 3.62
N SER A 161 -14.41 7.56 2.80
CA SER A 161 -13.99 6.18 3.07
C SER A 161 -13.09 6.07 4.31
N TYR A 162 -12.15 7.02 4.49
CA TYR A 162 -11.31 7.09 5.70
C TYR A 162 -12.16 7.41 6.94
N ALA A 163 -13.08 8.37 6.85
CA ALA A 163 -13.98 8.72 7.95
C ALA A 163 -14.86 7.52 8.36
N ALA A 164 -15.38 6.76 7.40
CA ALA A 164 -16.16 5.55 7.66
C ALA A 164 -15.34 4.43 8.33
N ALA A 165 -14.01 4.39 8.13
CA ALA A 165 -13.11 3.40 8.72
C ALA A 165 -12.80 3.65 10.20
N GLY A 166 -13.06 4.84 10.73
CA GLY A 166 -12.88 5.20 12.13
C GLY A 166 -12.20 6.55 12.35
N ASN A 167 -11.79 6.81 13.59
CA ASN A 167 -11.17 8.08 13.98
C ASN A 167 -9.69 8.14 13.58
N TRP A 168 -9.35 9.13 12.76
CA TRP A 168 -7.99 9.52 12.40
C TRP A 168 -7.69 10.89 12.99
N THR A 169 -6.62 11.02 13.77
CA THR A 169 -6.21 12.30 14.39
C THR A 169 -5.78 13.31 13.32
N SER A 170 -5.16 12.81 12.26
CA SER A 170 -4.82 13.62 11.08
C SER A 170 -5.02 12.82 9.80
N LEU A 171 -5.36 13.52 8.72
CA LEU A 171 -5.53 12.98 7.38
C LEU A 171 -5.10 14.03 6.36
N SER A 172 -3.93 13.85 5.76
CA SER A 172 -3.45 14.66 4.65
C SER A 172 -3.57 13.93 3.33
N MET A 173 -3.87 14.66 2.26
CA MET A 173 -3.93 14.15 0.89
C MET A 173 -3.23 15.13 -0.04
N GLU A 174 -2.26 14.64 -0.80
CA GLU A 174 -1.53 15.40 -1.81
C GLU A 174 -1.81 14.84 -3.19
N ARG A 175 -1.92 15.73 -4.19
CA ARG A 175 -1.97 15.36 -5.60
C ARG A 175 -0.58 15.31 -6.20
N GLY A 176 -0.40 14.44 -7.17
CA GLY A 176 0.79 14.37 -7.98
C GLY A 176 0.62 13.41 -9.15
N GLU A 177 1.69 13.10 -9.83
CA GLU A 177 1.67 12.20 -10.98
C GLU A 177 2.75 11.14 -10.84
N VAL A 178 2.44 9.91 -11.28
CA VAL A 178 3.39 8.79 -11.32
C VAL A 178 3.26 8.06 -12.65
N LYS A 179 4.40 7.64 -13.19
CA LYS A 179 4.45 6.80 -14.38
C LYS A 179 3.96 5.39 -14.07
N GLY A 180 2.85 4.99 -14.71
CA GLY A 180 2.22 3.69 -14.55
C GLY A 180 3.03 2.52 -15.15
N PHE A 181 2.55 1.29 -14.99
CA PHE A 181 3.16 0.08 -15.59
C PHE A 181 3.14 0.14 -17.14
N ASP A 182 2.15 0.80 -17.70
CA ASP A 182 1.99 1.07 -19.14
C ASP A 182 2.85 2.24 -19.65
N ASN A 183 3.78 2.73 -18.85
CA ASN A 183 4.62 3.90 -19.13
C ASN A 183 3.87 5.24 -19.30
N LYS A 184 2.57 5.30 -19.02
CA LYS A 184 1.78 6.54 -19.04
C LYS A 184 1.80 7.24 -17.69
N MET A 185 1.81 8.58 -17.70
CA MET A 185 1.60 9.37 -16.49
C MET A 185 0.15 9.21 -16.03
N ALA A 186 -0.03 9.03 -14.74
CA ALA A 186 -1.35 8.93 -14.12
C ALA A 186 -1.44 9.88 -12.93
N PRO A 187 -2.57 10.61 -12.76
CA PRO A 187 -2.81 11.41 -11.56
C PRO A 187 -2.94 10.49 -10.34
N MET A 188 -2.33 10.93 -9.25
CA MET A 188 -2.27 10.15 -8.00
C MET A 188 -2.70 10.98 -6.81
N LEU A 189 -3.31 10.31 -5.86
CA LEU A 189 -3.52 10.79 -4.49
C LEU A 189 -2.57 10.06 -3.55
N PHE A 190 -1.83 10.83 -2.76
CA PHE A 190 -0.93 10.33 -1.73
C PHE A 190 -1.49 10.71 -0.37
N VAL A 191 -1.71 9.72 0.46
CA VAL A 191 -2.41 9.88 1.74
C VAL A 191 -1.47 9.53 2.87
N VAL A 192 -1.42 10.41 3.88
CA VAL A 192 -0.85 10.12 5.19
C VAL A 192 -1.94 10.32 6.23
N ALA A 193 -2.17 9.31 7.06
CA ALA A 193 -3.15 9.34 8.12
C ALA A 193 -2.50 8.91 9.44
N GLN A 194 -2.94 9.46 10.57
CA GLN A 194 -2.50 9.06 11.88
C GLN A 194 -3.68 8.51 12.69
N ARG A 195 -3.49 7.33 13.28
CA ARG A 195 -4.52 6.72 14.13
C ARG A 195 -4.74 7.56 15.38
N GLY A 196 -5.99 7.93 15.67
CA GLY A 196 -6.40 8.47 16.96
C GLY A 196 -6.30 7.42 18.07
N GLY A 197 -6.16 7.90 19.30
CA GLY A 197 -6.23 7.06 20.48
C GLY A 197 -7.60 6.43 20.72
#